data_2250a0dc0ed81a87eb53a755f5960dd2
#
_entry.id   2250a0dc0ed81a87eb53a755f5960dd2
#
_cell.length_a   1.000
_cell.length_b   1.000
_cell.length_c   1.000
_cell.angle_alpha   90.00
_cell.angle_beta   90.00
_cell.angle_gamma   90.00
#
_symmetry.space_group_name_H-M   'P 1'
#
loop_
_entity.id
_entity.type
_entity.pdbx_description
1 polymer ?
#
loop_
_entity_poly.entity_id
_entity_poly.type
_entity_poly.pdbx_seq_one_letter_code
_entity_poly.pdbx_strand_id
1 'polypeptide(L)'
;GVGYSVIRRGDGGMTLTFTDLSDTTMAHWHEFALEHLMGSDRRTRNLYDLRAVKDIPEKAVRMAVDANSDPSARNIRVAVVLADQSIADAIRNVAALAETGLASAMKIFTDINEAEAWLARPLDQIP
;
A
#
# COMPACT_ATOMS: atom_id res chain seq x y z
N GLY A 1 10.80 1.88 -18.51
CA GLY A 1 9.54 2.14 -17.85
C GLY A 1 9.62 1.96 -16.36
N VAL A 2 8.52 2.25 -15.70
CA VAL A 2 8.42 2.05 -14.26
C VAL A 2 7.91 0.65 -13.94
N GLY A 3 8.29 0.13 -12.79
CA GLY A 3 8.01 -1.25 -12.38
C GLY A 3 6.68 -1.43 -11.68
N TYR A 4 5.63 -0.73 -12.11
CA TYR A 4 4.29 -0.99 -11.60
C TYR A 4 3.22 -0.63 -12.62
N SER A 5 2.04 -1.22 -12.45
CA SER A 5 0.87 -0.92 -13.25
C SER A 5 -0.34 -0.70 -12.34
N VAL A 6 -1.34 0.02 -12.85
CA VAL A 6 -2.53 0.37 -12.09
C VAL A 6 -3.77 -0.10 -12.84
N ILE A 7 -4.66 -0.77 -12.12
CA ILE A 7 -5.95 -1.22 -12.66
C ILE A 7 -7.04 -0.69 -11.71
N ARG A 8 -8.07 -0.07 -12.28
CA ARG A 8 -9.21 0.39 -11.48
C ARG A 8 -10.04 -0.81 -11.04
N ARG A 9 -10.41 -0.79 -9.77
CA ARG A 9 -11.23 -1.84 -9.16
C ARG A 9 -12.71 -1.55 -9.35
N GLY A 10 -13.51 -2.62 -9.30
CA GLY A 10 -14.97 -2.47 -9.36
C GLY A 10 -15.56 -1.68 -8.19
N ASP A 11 -14.85 -1.60 -7.06
CA ASP A 11 -15.27 -0.82 -5.90
C ASP A 11 -14.87 0.66 -5.96
N GLY A 12 -14.28 1.09 -7.08
CA GLY A 12 -13.82 2.47 -7.26
C GLY A 12 -12.39 2.74 -6.80
N GLY A 13 -11.78 1.78 -6.13
CA GLY A 13 -10.37 1.88 -5.73
C GLY A 13 -9.43 1.43 -6.85
N MET A 14 -8.20 1.13 -6.48
CA MET A 14 -7.16 0.74 -7.45
C MET A 14 -6.37 -0.46 -6.95
N THR A 15 -5.97 -1.32 -7.89
CA THR A 15 -4.98 -2.37 -7.67
C THR A 15 -3.69 -1.93 -8.34
N LEU A 16 -2.62 -1.85 -7.56
CA LEU A 16 -1.29 -1.49 -8.05
C LEU A 16 -0.40 -2.73 -7.96
N THR A 17 0.08 -3.19 -9.10
CA THR A 17 0.93 -4.39 -9.17
C THR A 17 2.36 -3.96 -9.46
N PHE A 18 3.28 -4.32 -8.57
CA PHE A 18 4.69 -3.93 -8.65
C PHE A 18 5.56 -5.11 -9.07
N THR A 19 6.56 -4.82 -9.90
CA THR A 19 7.61 -5.79 -10.27
C THR A 19 8.97 -5.40 -9.68
N ASP A 20 9.15 -4.14 -9.31
CA ASP A 20 10.35 -3.67 -8.60
C ASP A 20 10.00 -2.47 -7.72
N LEU A 21 10.91 -2.13 -6.81
CA LEU A 21 10.82 -0.95 -5.94
C LEU A 21 12.07 -0.08 -6.09
N SER A 22 12.56 0.06 -7.32
CA SER A 22 13.69 0.93 -7.62
C SER A 22 13.37 2.39 -7.32
N ASP A 23 14.39 3.23 -7.21
CA ASP A 23 14.22 4.66 -6.96
C ASP A 23 13.31 5.31 -8.01
N THR A 24 13.47 4.94 -9.28
CA THR A 24 12.65 5.47 -10.38
C THR A 24 11.19 5.07 -10.20
N THR A 25 10.94 3.80 -9.90
CA THR A 25 9.57 3.29 -9.67
C THR A 25 8.93 3.99 -8.48
N MET A 26 9.65 4.11 -7.38
CA MET A 26 9.11 4.70 -6.16
C MET A 26 8.85 6.21 -6.32
N ALA A 27 9.71 6.92 -7.02
CA ALA A 27 9.50 8.34 -7.29
C ALA A 27 8.24 8.55 -8.14
N HIS A 28 8.06 7.73 -9.16
CA HIS A 28 6.88 7.82 -10.01
C HIS A 28 5.61 7.46 -9.22
N TRP A 29 5.66 6.40 -8.41
CA TRP A 29 4.52 6.01 -7.57
C TRP A 29 4.14 7.13 -6.59
N HIS A 30 5.13 7.78 -5.98
CA HIS A 30 4.88 8.84 -5.01
C HIS A 30 4.09 9.99 -5.65
N GLU A 31 4.48 10.41 -6.86
CA GLU A 31 3.73 11.43 -7.58
C GLU A 31 2.33 10.97 -7.95
N PHE A 32 2.21 9.73 -8.41
CA PHE A 32 0.90 9.15 -8.71
C PHE A 32 0.00 9.14 -7.47
N ALA A 33 0.55 8.75 -6.31
CA ALA A 33 -0.20 8.70 -5.07
C ALA A 33 -0.70 10.09 -4.65
N LEU A 34 0.16 11.12 -4.79
CA LEU A 34 -0.23 12.49 -4.48
C LEU A 34 -1.36 12.99 -5.38
N GLU A 35 -1.34 12.62 -6.65
CA GLU A 35 -2.31 13.09 -7.62
C GLU A 35 -3.63 12.32 -7.57
N HIS A 36 -3.60 11.01 -7.27
CA HIS A 36 -4.76 10.13 -7.49
C HIS A 36 -5.23 9.36 -6.27
N LEU A 37 -4.41 9.20 -5.24
CA LEU A 37 -4.74 8.36 -4.09
C LEU A 37 -4.94 9.15 -2.80
N MET A 38 -4.12 10.17 -2.58
CA MET A 38 -4.11 10.92 -1.33
C MET A 38 -5.05 12.12 -1.41
N GLY A 39 -5.47 12.63 -0.25
CA GLY A 39 -6.32 13.81 -0.18
C GLY A 39 -7.78 13.57 -0.53
N SER A 40 -8.21 12.31 -0.65
CA SER A 40 -9.60 12.00 -0.99
C SER A 40 -10.53 12.30 0.19
N ASP A 41 -11.67 12.92 -0.10
CA ASP A 41 -12.75 13.13 0.87
C ASP A 41 -13.56 11.85 1.09
N ARG A 42 -13.42 10.86 0.20
CA ARG A 42 -14.13 9.60 0.28
C ARG A 42 -13.19 8.52 0.78
N ARG A 43 -13.74 7.56 1.52
CA ARG A 43 -13.00 6.35 1.89
C ARG A 43 -12.83 5.48 0.65
N THR A 44 -11.59 5.03 0.42
CA THR A 44 -11.23 4.24 -0.76
C THR A 44 -10.51 2.97 -0.37
N ARG A 45 -10.55 1.98 -1.27
CA ARG A 45 -9.87 0.70 -1.12
C ARG A 45 -8.76 0.58 -2.15
N ASN A 46 -7.55 0.30 -1.70
CA ASN A 46 -6.43 0.07 -2.61
C ASN A 46 -5.71 -1.21 -2.24
N LEU A 47 -5.34 -1.99 -3.27
CA LEU A 47 -4.58 -3.21 -3.09
C LEU A 47 -3.22 -3.04 -3.77
N TYR A 48 -2.17 -3.31 -3.02
CA TYR A 48 -0.80 -3.29 -3.51
C TYR A 48 -0.30 -4.72 -3.61
N ASP A 49 -0.12 -5.21 -4.85
CA ASP A 49 0.38 -6.56 -5.09
C ASP A 49 1.88 -6.50 -5.35
N LEU A 50 2.65 -6.91 -4.37
CA LEU A 50 4.11 -6.94 -4.42
C LEU A 50 4.66 -8.36 -4.49
N ARG A 51 3.85 -9.35 -4.86
CA ARG A 51 4.30 -10.74 -4.89
C ARG A 51 5.41 -11.00 -5.90
N ALA A 52 5.50 -10.21 -6.96
CA ALA A 52 6.56 -10.34 -7.96
C ALA A 52 7.85 -9.59 -7.59
N VAL A 53 7.82 -8.77 -6.54
CA VAL A 53 8.99 -7.99 -6.12
C VAL A 53 9.91 -8.88 -5.29
N LYS A 54 11.17 -9.00 -5.73
CA LYS A 54 12.16 -9.86 -5.07
C LYS A 54 13.03 -9.11 -4.08
N ASP A 55 13.27 -7.82 -4.32
CA ASP A 55 14.10 -6.98 -3.47
C ASP A 55 13.25 -5.82 -2.95
N ILE A 56 13.19 -5.69 -1.62
CA ILE A 56 12.42 -4.64 -0.95
C ILE A 56 13.38 -3.78 -0.14
N PRO A 57 13.93 -2.71 -0.76
CA PRO A 57 14.85 -1.82 -0.06
C PRO A 57 14.15 -1.12 1.10
N GLU A 58 14.87 -0.95 2.21
CA GLU A 58 14.36 -0.21 3.36
C GLU A 58 13.90 1.20 2.98
N LYS A 59 14.62 1.86 2.09
CA LYS A 59 14.26 3.19 1.59
C LYS A 59 12.86 3.21 0.97
N ALA A 60 12.52 2.18 0.18
CA ALA A 60 11.18 2.08 -0.42
C ALA A 60 10.10 1.88 0.65
N VAL A 61 10.37 1.04 1.65
CA VAL A 61 9.44 0.84 2.75
C VAL A 61 9.21 2.14 3.52
N ARG A 62 10.28 2.88 3.82
CA ARG A 62 10.17 4.17 4.52
C ARG A 62 9.35 5.17 3.73
N MET A 63 9.55 5.25 2.41
CA MET A 63 8.76 6.15 1.56
C MET A 63 7.28 5.80 1.61
N ALA A 64 6.94 4.51 1.55
CA ALA A 64 5.55 4.05 1.63
C ALA A 64 4.95 4.33 3.02
N VAL A 65 5.71 4.09 4.08
CA VAL A 65 5.27 4.37 5.45
C VAL A 65 5.04 5.87 5.64
N ASP A 66 5.95 6.71 5.15
CA ASP A 66 5.81 8.16 5.24
C ASP A 66 4.54 8.65 4.53
N ALA A 67 4.29 8.15 3.32
CA ALA A 67 3.08 8.50 2.57
C ALA A 67 1.82 8.10 3.33
N ASN A 68 1.81 6.91 3.91
CA ASN A 68 0.64 6.40 4.64
C ASN A 68 0.51 6.97 6.05
N SER A 69 1.52 7.65 6.53
CA SER A 69 1.48 8.37 7.81
C SER A 69 0.98 9.80 7.66
N ASP A 70 0.93 10.31 6.44
CA ASP A 70 0.45 11.67 6.16
C ASP A 70 -1.07 11.73 6.36
N PRO A 71 -1.61 12.77 7.02
CA PRO A 71 -3.05 12.90 7.22
C PRO A 71 -3.88 12.85 5.93
N SER A 72 -3.30 13.18 4.78
CA SER A 72 -3.99 13.07 3.50
C SER A 72 -4.32 11.62 3.11
N ALA A 73 -3.73 10.63 3.78
CA ALA A 73 -4.03 9.21 3.56
C ALA A 73 -5.10 8.65 4.52
N ARG A 74 -5.71 9.47 5.35
CA ARG A 74 -6.63 9.04 6.41
C ARG A 74 -7.87 8.27 5.91
N ASN A 75 -8.27 8.50 4.68
CA ASN A 75 -9.46 7.87 4.11
C ASN A 75 -9.14 6.63 3.27
N ILE A 76 -7.90 6.17 3.28
CA ILE A 76 -7.45 5.04 2.46
C ILE A 76 -7.38 3.77 3.31
N ARG A 77 -8.00 2.70 2.81
CA ARG A 77 -7.77 1.35 3.31
C ARG A 77 -6.84 0.65 2.33
N VAL A 78 -5.71 0.16 2.82
CA VAL A 78 -4.66 -0.40 1.98
C VAL A 78 -4.39 -1.85 2.40
N ALA A 79 -4.53 -2.78 1.46
CA ALA A 79 -4.04 -4.15 1.62
C ALA A 79 -2.75 -4.29 0.82
N VAL A 80 -1.71 -4.82 1.46
CA VAL A 80 -0.41 -5.09 0.81
C VAL A 80 -0.21 -6.59 0.78
N VAL A 81 0.03 -7.16 -0.40
CA VAL A 81 0.25 -8.61 -0.56
C VAL A 81 1.71 -8.85 -0.92
N LEU A 82 2.37 -9.69 -0.14
CA LEU A 82 3.79 -10.01 -0.28
C LEU A 82 3.99 -11.49 -0.59
N ALA A 83 5.19 -11.82 -1.11
CA ALA A 83 5.49 -13.18 -1.53
C ALA A 83 5.60 -14.16 -0.34
N ASP A 84 6.14 -13.71 0.80
CA ASP A 84 6.32 -14.58 1.96
C ASP A 84 6.29 -13.82 3.28
N GLN A 85 6.19 -14.59 4.38
CA GLN A 85 6.01 -14.04 5.71
C GLN A 85 7.26 -13.31 6.23
N SER A 86 8.45 -13.74 5.85
CA SER A 86 9.67 -13.07 6.32
C SER A 86 9.77 -11.64 5.80
N ILE A 87 9.36 -11.42 4.56
CA ILE A 87 9.30 -10.07 3.99
C ILE A 87 8.23 -9.24 4.71
N ALA A 88 7.08 -9.85 4.99
CA ALA A 88 6.00 -9.16 5.71
C ALA A 88 6.47 -8.71 7.10
N ASP A 89 7.20 -9.56 7.82
CA ASP A 89 7.70 -9.25 9.15
C ASP A 89 8.72 -8.11 9.10
N ALA A 90 9.61 -8.09 8.10
CA ALA A 90 10.57 -7.02 7.92
C ALA A 90 9.88 -5.68 7.69
N ILE A 91 8.83 -5.66 6.87
CA ILE A 91 8.06 -4.44 6.59
C ILE A 91 7.33 -3.97 7.83
N ARG A 92 6.71 -4.87 8.59
CA ARG A 92 6.03 -4.51 9.84
C ARG A 92 6.99 -3.89 10.84
N ASN A 93 8.22 -4.38 10.90
CA ASN A 93 9.22 -3.83 11.80
C ASN A 93 9.56 -2.38 11.43
N VAL A 94 9.69 -2.06 10.13
CA VAL A 94 9.93 -0.69 9.69
C VAL A 94 8.72 0.19 9.96
N ALA A 95 7.52 -0.31 9.69
CA ALA A 95 6.28 0.44 9.94
C ALA A 95 6.09 0.78 11.43
N ALA A 96 6.54 -0.12 12.32
CA ALA A 96 6.46 0.10 13.76
C ALA A 96 7.36 1.25 14.24
N LEU A 97 8.33 1.67 13.43
CA LEU A 97 9.21 2.79 13.76
C LEU A 97 8.60 4.16 13.42
N ALA A 98 7.44 4.19 12.76
CA ALA A 98 6.76 5.45 12.46
C ALA A 98 6.30 6.11 13.77
N GLU A 99 6.80 7.32 14.04
CA GLU A 99 6.56 8.01 15.30
C GLU A 99 5.09 8.34 15.54
N THR A 100 4.39 8.73 14.47
CA THR A 100 2.99 9.14 14.55
C THR A 100 2.00 8.03 14.22
N GLY A 101 2.50 6.84 13.85
CA GLY A 101 1.66 5.77 13.33
C GLY A 101 1.14 6.07 11.93
N LEU A 102 0.33 5.16 11.40
CA LEU A 102 -0.24 5.30 10.06
C LEU A 102 -1.56 6.05 10.11
N ALA A 103 -1.77 6.96 9.18
CA ALA A 103 -3.05 7.65 8.99
C ALA A 103 -4.03 6.75 8.21
N SER A 104 -3.52 6.00 7.23
CA SER A 104 -4.34 5.03 6.50
C SER A 104 -4.58 3.77 7.35
N ALA A 105 -5.64 3.02 7.02
CA ALA A 105 -5.84 1.67 7.55
C ALA A 105 -5.08 0.70 6.63
N MET A 106 -3.94 0.18 7.10
CA MET A 106 -3.09 -0.71 6.31
C MET A 106 -2.96 -2.07 6.96
N LYS A 107 -3.06 -3.13 6.16
CA LYS A 107 -2.79 -4.48 6.61
C LYS A 107 -1.98 -5.24 5.58
N ILE A 108 -1.08 -6.12 6.06
CA ILE A 108 -0.14 -6.86 5.22
C ILE A 108 -0.56 -8.32 5.19
N PHE A 109 -0.55 -8.91 3.98
CA PHE A 109 -0.98 -10.28 3.72
C PHE A 109 0.06 -11.02 2.90
N THR A 110 0.00 -12.34 2.95
CA THR A 110 0.73 -13.21 2.02
C THR A 110 -0.22 -14.01 1.12
N ASP A 111 -1.53 -13.80 1.26
CA ASP A 111 -2.57 -14.45 0.47
C ASP A 111 -3.49 -13.39 -0.11
N ILE A 112 -3.64 -13.38 -1.44
CA ILE A 112 -4.44 -12.35 -2.10
C ILE A 112 -5.93 -12.49 -1.80
N ASN A 113 -6.41 -13.70 -1.59
CA ASN A 113 -7.84 -13.91 -1.27
C ASN A 113 -8.18 -13.35 0.11
N GLU A 114 -7.28 -13.51 1.08
CA GLU A 114 -7.44 -12.90 2.40
C GLU A 114 -7.40 -11.38 2.32
N ALA A 115 -6.51 -10.84 1.49
CA ALA A 115 -6.41 -9.40 1.28
C ALA A 115 -7.70 -8.82 0.68
N GLU A 116 -8.22 -9.49 -0.35
CA GLU A 116 -9.47 -9.06 -0.99
C GLU A 116 -10.66 -9.16 -0.01
N ALA A 117 -10.73 -10.22 0.79
CA ALA A 117 -11.79 -10.37 1.78
C ALA A 117 -11.76 -9.25 2.82
N TRP A 118 -10.56 -8.87 3.28
CA TRP A 118 -10.41 -7.77 4.23
C TRP A 118 -10.79 -6.43 3.61
N LEU A 119 -10.38 -6.18 2.36
CA LEU A 119 -10.75 -4.95 1.64
C LEU A 119 -12.26 -4.84 1.43
N ALA A 120 -12.94 -5.96 1.23
CA ALA A 120 -14.39 -5.98 0.97
C ALA A 120 -15.22 -5.63 2.20
N ARG A 121 -14.64 -5.60 3.40
CA ARG A 121 -15.37 -5.24 4.62
C ARG A 121 -15.87 -3.79 4.53
N PRO A 122 -17.00 -3.48 5.17
CA PRO A 122 -17.52 -2.11 5.16
C PRO A 122 -16.49 -1.09 5.59
N LEU A 123 -16.41 0.04 4.89
CA LEU A 123 -15.41 1.08 5.14
C LEU A 123 -15.62 1.84 6.45
N ASP A 124 -16.80 1.73 7.05
CA ASP A 124 -17.09 2.29 8.36
C ASP A 124 -16.61 1.41 9.51
N GLN A 125 -16.12 0.20 9.20
CA GLN A 125 -15.55 -0.70 10.20
C GLN A 125 -14.03 -0.57 10.21
N ILE A 126 -13.47 -0.30 11.37
CA ILE A 126 -12.01 -0.27 11.56
C ILE A 126 -11.58 -1.68 11.93
N PRO A 127 -10.68 -2.29 11.13
CA PRO A 127 -10.22 -3.65 11.39
C PRO A 127 -9.34 -3.73 12.62
#